data_e32ec6e09df0bc3d8a557f907d61252d
#
_entry.id   e32ec6e09df0bc3d8a557f907d61252d
#
_cell.length_a   1.000
_cell.length_b   1.000
_cell.length_c   1.000
_cell.angle_alpha   90.00
_cell.angle_beta   90.00
_cell.angle_gamma   90.00
#
_symmetry.space_group_name_H-M   'P 1'
#
loop_
_entity.id
_entity.type
_entity.pdbx_description
1 polymer ?
#
loop_
_entity_poly.entity_id
_entity_poly.type
_entity_poly.pdbx_seq_one_letter_code
_entity_poly.pdbx_strand_id
1 'polypeptide(L)'
;MNDETALILRTLKDSAGNYLWKDSNETIFSKPVQIIDSMPSIGKGQKVIAFGDFSNYWLVQRFPMTIRTLKEKFAVRGQIGYLGCEYLDGKLIRKDAVKALQMAAD
;
A
#
# COMPACT_ATOMS: atom_id res chain seq x y z
N MET A 1 -3.72 -2.84 5.15
CA MET A 1 -5.04 -2.15 5.22
C MET A 1 -4.83 -0.70 5.61
N ASN A 2 -5.82 0.18 5.38
CA ASN A 2 -5.75 1.55 5.89
C ASN A 2 -6.21 1.66 7.36
N ASP A 3 -5.99 2.81 7.98
CA ASP A 3 -6.30 3.05 9.39
C ASP A 3 -7.81 2.97 9.70
N GLU A 4 -8.65 3.50 8.84
CA GLU A 4 -10.10 3.44 8.98
C GLU A 4 -10.63 1.99 9.01
N THR A 5 -10.11 1.14 8.11
CA THR A 5 -10.44 -0.29 8.09
C THR A 5 -9.97 -0.98 9.38
N ALA A 6 -8.78 -0.65 9.86
CA ALA A 6 -8.24 -1.19 11.11
C ALA A 6 -9.11 -0.80 12.31
N LEU A 7 -9.58 0.45 12.36
CA LEU A 7 -10.48 0.93 13.41
C LEU A 7 -11.80 0.14 13.43
N ILE A 8 -12.39 -0.09 12.27
CA ILE A 8 -13.61 -0.89 12.15
C ILE A 8 -13.39 -2.32 12.61
N LEU A 9 -12.27 -2.95 12.24
CA LEU A 9 -11.94 -4.30 12.68
C LEU A 9 -11.75 -4.42 14.19
N ARG A 10 -11.23 -3.38 14.85
CA ARG A 10 -11.11 -3.32 16.31
C ARG A 10 -12.45 -3.28 17.05
N THR A 11 -13.50 -2.79 16.40
CA THR A 11 -14.85 -2.74 16.98
C THR A 11 -15.62 -4.06 16.87
N LEU A 12 -15.14 -5.01 16.07
CA LEU A 12 -15.80 -6.30 15.89
C LEU A 12 -15.70 -7.17 17.14
N LYS A 13 -16.83 -7.76 17.50
CA LYS A 13 -17.00 -8.66 18.65
C LYS A 13 -17.50 -10.03 18.18
N ASP A 14 -17.16 -11.05 18.95
CA ASP A 14 -17.76 -12.37 18.78
C ASP A 14 -19.18 -12.44 19.39
N SER A 15 -19.84 -13.60 19.27
CA SER A 15 -21.16 -13.85 19.84
C SER A 15 -21.20 -13.77 21.38
N ALA A 16 -20.06 -13.88 22.04
CA ALA A 16 -19.89 -13.75 23.50
C ALA A 16 -19.56 -12.32 23.95
N GLY A 17 -19.44 -11.36 23.01
CA GLY A 17 -19.17 -9.96 23.28
C GLY A 17 -17.67 -9.62 23.44
N ASN A 18 -16.77 -10.56 23.19
CA ASN A 18 -15.33 -10.29 23.24
C ASN A 18 -14.84 -9.66 21.94
N TYR A 19 -13.89 -8.72 22.05
CA TYR A 19 -13.25 -8.15 20.87
C TYR A 19 -12.37 -9.19 20.18
N LEU A 20 -12.53 -9.31 18.86
CA LEU A 20 -11.71 -10.22 18.02
C LEU A 20 -10.27 -9.75 17.93
N TRP A 21 -10.05 -8.45 17.92
CA TRP A 21 -8.73 -7.85 17.95
C TRP A 21 -8.45 -7.26 19.33
N LYS A 22 -7.56 -7.89 20.09
CA LYS A 22 -7.16 -7.42 21.42
C LYS A 22 -6.13 -6.30 21.30
N ASP A 23 -6.39 -5.19 21.97
CA ASP A 23 -5.71 -3.90 21.83
C ASP A 23 -4.21 -3.85 22.16
N SER A 24 -3.66 -4.88 22.77
CA SER A 24 -2.27 -4.85 23.24
C SER A 24 -1.21 -5.16 22.17
N ASN A 25 -1.63 -5.69 21.02
CA ASN A 25 -0.69 -6.11 19.98
C ASN A 25 -1.14 -5.60 18.61
N GLU A 26 -0.21 -5.02 17.86
CA GLU A 26 -0.38 -4.68 16.44
C GLU A 26 -0.43 -5.93 15.55
N THR A 27 -1.09 -6.99 16.05
CA THR A 27 -1.17 -8.29 15.39
C THR A 27 -2.61 -8.81 15.37
N ILE A 28 -3.02 -9.38 14.23
CA ILE A 28 -4.24 -10.16 14.08
C ILE A 28 -3.84 -11.62 13.87
N PHE A 29 -4.37 -12.54 14.68
CA PHE A 29 -4.01 -13.97 14.64
C PHE A 29 -2.48 -14.20 14.64
N SER A 30 -1.75 -13.48 15.50
CA SER A 30 -0.29 -13.52 15.61
C SER A 30 0.45 -13.07 14.34
N LYS A 31 -0.21 -12.40 13.42
CA LYS A 31 0.40 -11.80 12.23
C LYS A 31 0.46 -10.29 12.35
N PRO A 32 1.62 -9.67 12.04
CA PRO A 32 1.77 -8.22 12.14
C PRO A 32 0.86 -7.50 11.15
N VAL A 33 0.28 -6.39 11.59
CA VAL A 33 -0.56 -5.53 10.78
C VAL A 33 0.24 -4.32 10.34
N GLN A 34 0.24 -4.03 9.03
CA GLN A 34 0.81 -2.82 8.45
C GLN A 34 -0.32 -1.88 8.06
N ILE A 35 -0.28 -0.66 8.59
CA ILE A 35 -1.21 0.41 8.21
C ILE A 35 -0.62 1.16 7.02
N ILE A 36 -1.41 1.30 5.96
CA ILE A 36 -1.02 1.96 4.71
C ILE A 36 -2.18 2.82 4.23
N ASP A 37 -2.01 4.13 4.27
CA ASP A 37 -3.07 5.11 3.94
C ASP A 37 -3.47 5.09 2.45
N SER A 38 -2.59 4.62 1.57
CA SER A 38 -2.89 4.47 0.14
C SER A 38 -3.84 3.31 -0.19
N MET A 39 -4.17 2.45 0.78
CA MET A 39 -5.18 1.41 0.61
C MET A 39 -6.59 2.02 0.66
N PRO A 40 -7.55 1.54 -0.16
CA PRO A 40 -8.91 2.05 -0.13
C PRO A 40 -9.63 1.75 1.18
N SER A 41 -10.50 2.65 1.58
CA SER A 41 -11.44 2.45 2.70
C SER A 41 -12.52 1.43 2.34
N ILE A 42 -13.26 0.98 3.36
CA ILE A 42 -14.35 0.01 3.17
C ILE A 42 -15.43 0.61 2.25
N GLY A 43 -15.63 -0.04 1.12
CA GLY A 43 -16.63 0.34 0.12
C GLY A 43 -16.96 -0.82 -0.80
N LYS A 44 -18.09 -0.70 -1.51
CA LYS A 44 -18.56 -1.76 -2.43
C LYS A 44 -17.49 -2.08 -3.49
N GLY A 45 -17.13 -3.35 -3.61
CA GLY A 45 -16.17 -3.83 -4.58
C GLY A 45 -14.70 -3.46 -4.32
N GLN A 46 -14.40 -2.74 -3.23
CA GLN A 46 -13.04 -2.33 -2.90
C GLN A 46 -12.23 -3.47 -2.27
N LYS A 47 -10.94 -3.51 -2.58
CA LYS A 47 -9.98 -4.44 -1.96
C LYS A 47 -9.32 -3.74 -0.77
N VAL A 48 -9.85 -3.96 0.41
CA VAL A 48 -9.51 -3.19 1.62
C VAL A 48 -8.38 -3.80 2.45
N ILE A 49 -8.16 -5.11 2.33
CA ILE A 49 -7.11 -5.83 3.05
C ILE A 49 -6.32 -6.68 2.07
N ALA A 50 -5.01 -6.63 2.16
CA ALA A 50 -4.11 -7.58 1.52
C ALA A 50 -3.35 -8.36 2.59
N PHE A 51 -3.27 -9.68 2.43
CA PHE A 51 -2.57 -10.57 3.34
C PHE A 51 -1.70 -11.55 2.56
N GLY A 52 -0.48 -11.72 3.00
CA GLY A 52 0.43 -12.67 2.40
C GLY A 52 1.90 -12.32 2.61
N ASP A 53 2.74 -13.03 1.88
CA ASP A 53 4.18 -12.81 1.86
C ASP A 53 4.57 -11.89 0.71
N PHE A 54 4.81 -10.62 1.03
CA PHE A 54 5.18 -9.58 0.07
C PHE A 54 6.62 -9.67 -0.43
N SER A 55 7.46 -10.56 0.12
CA SER A 55 8.79 -10.82 -0.42
C SER A 55 8.74 -11.37 -1.86
N ASN A 56 7.61 -11.92 -2.25
CA ASN A 56 7.34 -12.38 -3.62
C ASN A 56 6.91 -11.25 -4.59
N TYR A 57 6.81 -10.01 -4.11
CA TYR A 57 6.61 -8.84 -4.96
C TYR A 57 7.96 -8.26 -5.35
N TRP A 58 8.28 -8.29 -6.64
CA TRP A 58 9.54 -7.79 -7.17
C TRP A 58 9.37 -6.39 -7.72
N LEU A 59 10.23 -5.51 -7.28
CA LEU A 59 10.38 -4.17 -7.82
C LEU A 59 11.64 -4.12 -8.66
N VAL A 60 11.51 -3.77 -9.93
CA VAL A 60 12.61 -3.67 -10.89
C VAL A 60 12.84 -2.22 -11.23
N GLN A 61 14.05 -1.77 -11.04
CA GLN A 61 14.53 -0.45 -11.45
C GLN A 61 15.49 -0.62 -12.61
N ARG A 62 15.18 -0.02 -13.76
CA ARG A 62 16.02 -0.16 -14.97
C ARG A 62 17.33 0.58 -14.83
N PHE A 63 17.28 1.82 -14.34
CA PHE A 63 18.43 2.67 -14.07
C PHE A 63 18.23 3.43 -12.77
N PRO A 64 19.30 3.81 -12.07
CA PRO A 64 19.19 4.76 -10.96
C PRO A 64 18.52 6.05 -11.43
N MET A 65 17.80 6.71 -10.53
CA MET A 65 17.22 8.02 -10.80
C MET A 65 18.27 8.98 -11.30
N THR A 66 18.05 9.56 -12.49
CA THR A 66 18.94 10.56 -13.08
C THR A 66 18.31 11.94 -13.01
N ILE A 67 19.09 12.93 -12.58
CA ILE A 67 18.65 14.34 -12.56
C ILE A 67 19.50 15.09 -13.59
N ARG A 68 18.81 15.70 -14.56
CA ARG A 68 19.44 16.57 -15.56
C ARG A 68 19.11 18.02 -15.29
N THR A 69 20.13 18.88 -15.33
CA THR A 69 19.94 20.33 -15.21
C THR A 69 19.68 20.91 -16.61
N LEU A 70 18.55 21.58 -16.75
CA LEU A 70 18.13 22.25 -17.98
C LEU A 70 18.41 23.74 -17.89
N LYS A 71 19.58 24.18 -18.32
CA LYS A 71 20.00 25.60 -18.27
C LYS A 71 19.44 26.42 -19.41
N GLU A 72 19.39 25.86 -20.62
CA GLU A 72 19.03 26.58 -21.85
C GLU A 72 17.52 26.76 -22.02
N LYS A 73 16.74 25.73 -21.69
CA LYS A 73 15.29 25.71 -21.92
C LYS A 73 14.52 26.85 -21.21
N PHE A 74 15.01 27.30 -20.06
CA PHE A 74 14.40 28.33 -19.24
C PHE A 74 15.26 29.57 -19.07
N ALA A 75 16.35 29.70 -19.85
CA ALA A 75 17.31 30.82 -19.77
C ALA A 75 16.65 32.21 -19.97
N VAL A 76 15.70 32.31 -20.89
CA VAL A 76 14.95 33.56 -21.18
C VAL A 76 14.16 34.05 -19.95
N ARG A 77 13.76 33.13 -19.07
CA ARG A 77 13.04 33.46 -17.83
C ARG A 77 13.95 33.60 -16.62
N GLY A 78 15.27 33.49 -16.78
CA GLY A 78 16.22 33.48 -15.68
C GLY A 78 16.05 32.29 -14.71
N GLN A 79 15.52 31.17 -15.18
CA GLN A 79 15.23 29.97 -14.39
C GLN A 79 16.10 28.79 -14.81
N ILE A 80 16.38 27.89 -13.88
CA ILE A 80 17.04 26.61 -14.13
C ILE A 80 16.03 25.51 -13.87
N GLY A 81 15.85 24.61 -14.86
CA GLY A 81 14.98 23.43 -14.71
C GLY A 81 15.76 22.21 -14.27
N TYR A 82 15.16 21.37 -13.46
CA TYR A 82 15.69 20.06 -13.08
C TYR A 82 14.71 19.00 -13.57
N LEU A 83 15.20 18.07 -14.38
CA LEU A 83 14.42 16.93 -14.88
C LEU A 83 14.90 15.66 -14.20
N GLY A 84 14.04 15.08 -13.37
CA GLY A 84 14.24 13.75 -12.79
C GLY A 84 13.55 12.68 -13.64
N CYS A 85 14.27 11.61 -13.97
CA CYS A 85 13.73 10.44 -14.67
C CYS A 85 14.08 9.18 -13.90
N GLU A 86 13.06 8.34 -13.70
CA GLU A 86 13.21 7.02 -13.10
C GLU A 86 12.28 6.04 -13.81
N TYR A 87 12.75 4.82 -14.03
CA TYR A 87 11.99 3.75 -14.66
C TYR A 87 11.84 2.61 -13.66
N LEU A 88 10.63 2.46 -13.14
CA LEU A 88 10.26 1.43 -12.18
C LEU A 88 9.16 0.55 -12.75
N ASP A 89 9.21 -0.72 -12.42
CA ASP A 89 8.11 -1.66 -12.63
C ASP A 89 8.03 -2.62 -11.45
N GLY A 90 6.82 -3.05 -11.11
CA GLY A 90 6.60 -3.96 -10.01
C GLY A 90 5.62 -5.06 -10.38
N LYS A 91 5.95 -6.29 -9.97
CA LYS A 91 5.10 -7.45 -10.23
C LYS A 91 5.17 -8.47 -9.10
N LEU A 92 4.01 -9.06 -8.81
CA LEU A 92 3.91 -10.23 -7.94
C LEU A 92 4.31 -11.48 -8.73
N ILE A 93 5.41 -12.11 -8.35
CA ILE A 93 5.95 -13.30 -9.05
C ILE A 93 5.09 -14.52 -8.76
N ARG A 94 4.69 -14.70 -7.50
CA ARG A 94 3.79 -15.79 -7.08
C ARG A 94 2.43 -15.23 -6.70
N LYS A 95 1.42 -15.46 -7.54
CA LYS A 95 0.05 -14.96 -7.34
C LYS A 95 -0.65 -15.57 -6.12
N ASP A 96 -0.23 -16.74 -5.69
CA ASP A 96 -0.74 -17.44 -4.51
C ASP A 96 -0.16 -16.92 -3.18
N ALA A 97 0.97 -16.21 -3.24
CA ALA A 97 1.65 -15.69 -2.05
C ALA A 97 0.90 -14.56 -1.35
N VAL A 98 0.10 -13.79 -2.09
CA VAL A 98 -0.68 -12.66 -1.56
C VAL A 98 -2.15 -12.79 -1.96
N LYS A 99 -3.03 -12.65 -0.99
CA LYS A 99 -4.49 -12.65 -1.17
C LYS A 99 -5.06 -11.30 -0.74
N ALA A 100 -6.07 -10.85 -1.45
CA ALA A 100 -6.79 -9.63 -1.12
C ALA A 100 -8.23 -9.95 -0.72
N LEU A 101 -8.69 -9.31 0.36
CA LEU A 101 -10.09 -9.33 0.75
C LEU A 101 -10.81 -8.22 -0.02
N GLN A 102 -11.78 -8.61 -0.83
CA GLN A 102 -12.63 -7.68 -1.57
C GLN A 102 -14.00 -7.64 -0.91
N MET A 103 -14.51 -6.43 -0.71
CA MET A 103 -15.88 -6.24 -0.21
C MET A 103 -16.89 -6.61 -1.30
N ALA A 104 -18.05 -7.13 -0.88
CA ALA A 104 -19.14 -7.43 -1.80
C ALA A 104 -19.55 -6.19 -2.61
N ALA A 105 -19.92 -6.39 -3.86
CA ALA A 105 -20.36 -5.31 -4.76
C ALA A 105 -21.85 -4.99 -4.63
N ASP A 106 -22.62 -5.86 -3.95
CA ASP A 106 -24.08 -5.77 -3.80
C ASP A 106 -24.51 -4.74 -2.75
#